data_c82948b260d0a35530f0cf8884c95eeb
#
_entry.id   c82948b260d0a35530f0cf8884c95eeb
#
_cell.length_a   1.000
_cell.length_b   1.000
_cell.length_c   1.000
_cell.angle_alpha   90.00
_cell.angle_beta   90.00
_cell.angle_gamma   90.00
#
_symmetry.space_group_name_H-M   'P 1'
#
loop_
_entity.id
_entity.type
_entity.pdbx_description
1 polymer ?
#
loop_
_entity_poly.entity_id
_entity_poly.type
_entity_poly.pdbx_seq_one_letter_code
_entity_poly.pdbx_strand_id
1 'polypeptide(L)'
;MINLQDLEGQLREVNKNLKDKYDFIFSLDNDTFRKELTENVGRLIEMEKFPKDKLSKYKRTVGVDGSNNRSGGAFPHFIEIFQGLAKSTDGNEVYKNKVYTPTLNDIYEDKNLSQKYLAKIEIETALEYINKYDFDYLMMDGGFIRYKINCLDLFTELRETCEAKNIILFGVIKDLKTNVIARSLEIDESIYDREILFNRLKTGEAVLIRNEINKKFIKDGLGEGFSSAFMRTSKFPGAVGLDILDTQEKYLEEISNLIYTLTPMSSRGVPLWLDIVDKDVKITDEILTTLLEEYLDRDVYERFFISERDKRTL
;
A
#
# COMPACT_ATOMS: atom_id res chain seq x y z
N MET A 1 18.87 -27.52 21.01
CA MET A 1 19.59 -26.36 21.58
C MET A 1 19.95 -25.43 20.46
N ILE A 2 19.65 -24.15 20.60
CA ILE A 2 20.05 -23.11 19.61
C ILE A 2 21.53 -22.84 19.83
N ASN A 3 22.33 -22.87 18.76
CA ASN A 3 23.73 -22.48 18.82
C ASN A 3 23.82 -20.93 18.84
N LEU A 4 23.74 -20.35 20.04
CA LEU A 4 23.70 -18.89 20.22
C LEU A 4 24.99 -18.19 19.76
N GLN A 5 26.17 -18.84 19.90
CA GLN A 5 27.45 -18.23 19.49
C GLN A 5 27.54 -18.08 17.97
N ASP A 6 27.09 -19.10 17.22
CA ASP A 6 27.09 -19.05 15.76
C ASP A 6 26.07 -18.00 15.25
N LEU A 7 24.89 -17.96 15.85
CA LEU A 7 23.86 -16.95 15.53
C LEU A 7 24.34 -15.52 15.82
N GLU A 8 25.03 -15.32 16.95
CA GLU A 8 25.61 -14.02 17.30
C GLU A 8 26.66 -13.58 16.27
N GLY A 9 27.52 -14.51 15.84
CA GLY A 9 28.53 -14.26 14.79
C GLY A 9 27.90 -13.82 13.49
N GLN A 10 26.91 -14.55 13.02
CA GLN A 10 26.16 -14.23 11.79
C GLN A 10 25.44 -12.87 11.88
N LEU A 11 24.81 -12.56 13.01
CA LEU A 11 24.13 -11.26 13.20
C LEU A 11 25.12 -10.09 13.21
N ARG A 12 26.32 -10.25 13.77
CA ARG A 12 27.38 -9.23 13.73
C ARG A 12 27.87 -9.00 12.31
N GLU A 13 28.03 -10.07 11.52
CA GLU A 13 28.42 -9.97 10.11
C GLU A 13 27.33 -9.27 9.28
N VAL A 14 26.05 -9.65 9.44
CA VAL A 14 24.91 -8.97 8.80
C VAL A 14 24.89 -7.48 9.17
N ASN A 15 25.08 -7.14 10.45
CA ASN A 15 25.10 -5.73 10.87
C ASN A 15 26.27 -4.96 10.23
N LYS A 16 27.45 -5.58 10.10
CA LYS A 16 28.58 -4.96 9.41
C LYS A 16 28.26 -4.72 7.93
N ASN A 17 27.79 -5.75 7.23
CA ASN A 17 27.48 -5.67 5.81
C ASN A 17 26.37 -4.64 5.52
N LEU A 18 25.37 -4.52 6.40
CA LEU A 18 24.36 -3.48 6.29
C LEU A 18 24.97 -2.08 6.48
N LYS A 19 25.81 -1.87 7.47
CA LYS A 19 26.50 -0.58 7.66
C LYS A 19 27.34 -0.20 6.44
N ASP A 20 28.12 -1.14 5.92
CA ASP A 20 28.97 -0.91 4.75
C ASP A 20 28.12 -0.56 3.50
N LYS A 21 27.00 -1.27 3.29
CA LYS A 21 26.07 -1.01 2.18
C LYS A 21 25.42 0.37 2.26
N TYR A 22 25.05 0.81 3.46
CA TYR A 22 24.31 2.06 3.69
C TYR A 22 25.21 3.21 4.18
N ASP A 23 26.55 3.05 4.14
CA ASP A 23 27.51 4.04 4.65
C ASP A 23 27.29 5.42 4.04
N PHE A 24 27.05 5.49 2.74
CA PHE A 24 26.75 6.74 2.05
C PHE A 24 25.54 7.47 2.68
N ILE A 25 24.45 6.72 2.95
CA ILE A 25 23.26 7.31 3.56
C ILE A 25 23.53 7.80 4.97
N PHE A 26 24.28 7.02 5.77
CA PHE A 26 24.59 7.39 7.15
C PHE A 26 25.55 8.57 7.24
N SER A 27 26.49 8.68 6.31
CA SER A 27 27.53 9.74 6.30
C SER A 27 27.05 11.05 5.69
N LEU A 28 26.01 11.04 4.82
CA LEU A 28 25.49 12.23 4.17
C LEU A 28 24.83 13.15 5.20
N ASP A 29 25.34 14.38 5.35
CA ASP A 29 24.72 15.37 6.21
C ASP A 29 23.32 15.80 5.68
N ASN A 30 22.47 16.26 6.60
CA ASN A 30 21.08 16.49 6.28
C ASN A 30 20.86 17.73 5.38
N ASP A 31 21.72 18.74 5.46
CA ASP A 31 21.57 19.97 4.65
C ASP A 31 21.98 19.68 3.20
N THR A 32 23.08 18.96 3.00
CA THR A 32 23.48 18.48 1.67
C THR A 32 22.42 17.57 1.08
N PHE A 33 21.90 16.61 1.84
CA PHE A 33 20.82 15.73 1.37
C PHE A 33 19.58 16.52 0.92
N ARG A 34 19.15 17.50 1.70
CA ARG A 34 17.97 18.33 1.38
C ARG A 34 18.17 19.16 0.13
N LYS A 35 19.40 19.67 -0.06
CA LYS A 35 19.76 20.39 -1.28
C LYS A 35 19.68 19.46 -2.50
N GLU A 36 20.33 18.31 -2.44
CA GLU A 36 20.29 17.32 -3.51
C GLU A 36 18.86 16.85 -3.82
N LEU A 37 18.04 16.60 -2.78
CA LEU A 37 16.65 16.22 -2.94
C LEU A 37 15.85 17.30 -3.68
N THR A 38 16.08 18.59 -3.37
CA THR A 38 15.39 19.72 -4.00
C THR A 38 15.86 19.95 -5.44
N GLU A 39 17.15 19.82 -5.70
CA GLU A 39 17.74 20.06 -7.01
C GLU A 39 17.43 18.92 -8.00
N ASN A 40 17.46 17.67 -7.53
CA ASN A 40 17.44 16.49 -8.41
C ASN A 40 16.12 15.69 -8.37
N VAL A 41 15.32 15.77 -7.30
CA VAL A 41 14.14 14.92 -7.13
C VAL A 41 12.82 15.68 -7.19
N GLY A 42 12.66 16.70 -6.34
CA GLY A 42 11.37 17.35 -6.23
C GLY A 42 11.37 18.61 -5.39
N ARG A 43 10.19 19.11 -5.04
CA ARG A 43 10.00 20.31 -4.22
C ARG A 43 9.66 19.90 -2.78
N LEU A 44 10.44 20.37 -1.81
CA LEU A 44 10.10 20.24 -0.40
C LEU A 44 9.01 21.24 -0.02
N ILE A 45 8.01 20.76 0.73
CA ILE A 45 6.94 21.58 1.30
C ILE A 45 6.77 21.30 2.78
N GLU A 46 6.29 22.28 3.53
CA GLU A 46 5.77 22.09 4.88
C GLU A 46 4.26 21.92 4.78
N MET A 47 3.77 20.77 5.26
CA MET A 47 2.35 20.45 5.27
C MET A 47 1.65 21.13 6.43
N GLU A 48 0.44 21.63 6.17
CA GLU A 48 -0.40 22.28 7.17
C GLU A 48 -1.58 21.37 7.58
N LYS A 49 -1.88 21.31 8.88
CA LYS A 49 -3.10 20.65 9.35
C LYS A 49 -4.31 21.53 9.09
N PHE A 50 -5.34 20.94 8.51
CA PHE A 50 -6.59 21.64 8.28
C PHE A 50 -7.34 21.89 9.60
N PRO A 51 -7.87 23.09 9.80
CA PRO A 51 -8.79 23.36 10.88
C PRO A 51 -10.13 22.60 10.66
N LYS A 52 -10.90 22.42 11.75
CA LYS A 52 -12.12 21.58 11.73
C LYS A 52 -13.18 22.02 10.71
N ASP A 53 -13.33 23.30 10.49
CA ASP A 53 -14.25 23.87 9.51
C ASP A 53 -13.84 23.48 8.08
N LYS A 54 -12.56 23.54 7.77
CA LYS A 54 -12.04 23.12 6.46
C LYS A 54 -12.20 21.61 6.22
N LEU A 55 -12.11 20.78 7.27
CA LEU A 55 -12.34 19.34 7.16
C LEU A 55 -13.75 18.96 6.72
N SER A 56 -14.72 19.85 6.91
CA SER A 56 -16.09 19.62 6.47
C SER A 56 -16.21 19.41 4.96
N LYS A 57 -15.28 19.96 4.16
CA LYS A 57 -15.17 19.76 2.72
C LYS A 57 -14.86 18.29 2.35
N TYR A 58 -14.17 17.56 3.24
CA TYR A 58 -13.70 16.19 2.99
C TYR A 58 -14.57 15.11 3.65
N LYS A 59 -15.79 15.47 4.08
CA LYS A 59 -16.71 14.52 4.73
C LYS A 59 -17.13 13.34 3.90
N ARG A 60 -17.03 13.44 2.57
CA ARG A 60 -17.35 12.36 1.63
C ARG A 60 -16.08 11.75 1.07
N THR A 61 -15.19 11.32 1.97
CA THR A 61 -14.00 10.56 1.61
C THR A 61 -14.26 9.07 1.78
N VAL A 62 -14.04 8.32 0.74
CA VAL A 62 -14.16 6.86 0.70
C VAL A 62 -12.77 6.25 0.80
N GLY A 63 -12.56 5.35 1.77
CA GLY A 63 -11.37 4.51 1.86
C GLY A 63 -11.66 3.15 1.24
N VAL A 64 -10.70 2.61 0.48
CA VAL A 64 -10.77 1.28 -0.13
C VAL A 64 -9.56 0.48 0.26
N ASP A 65 -9.81 -0.72 0.76
CA ASP A 65 -8.77 -1.70 1.09
C ASP A 65 -9.26 -3.11 0.80
N GLY A 66 -8.33 -4.05 0.72
CA GLY A 66 -8.61 -5.46 0.52
C GLY A 66 -7.88 -6.34 1.52
N SER A 67 -8.50 -7.46 1.85
CA SER A 67 -7.91 -8.50 2.70
C SER A 67 -8.03 -9.84 2.02
N ASN A 68 -7.06 -10.70 2.24
CA ASN A 68 -7.16 -12.11 1.88
C ASN A 68 -6.69 -12.98 3.03
N ASN A 69 -7.25 -14.17 3.11
CA ASN A 69 -6.78 -15.20 4.02
C ASN A 69 -6.88 -16.58 3.38
N ARG A 70 -5.99 -17.48 3.79
CA ARG A 70 -5.80 -18.79 3.18
C ARG A 70 -5.83 -19.89 4.24
N SER A 71 -6.54 -20.99 3.95
CA SER A 71 -6.49 -22.23 4.69
C SER A 71 -6.01 -23.37 3.80
N GLY A 72 -5.30 -24.34 4.37
CA GLY A 72 -4.80 -25.52 3.68
C GLY A 72 -3.29 -25.61 3.59
N GLY A 73 -2.82 -26.50 2.71
CA GLY A 73 -1.42 -26.85 2.57
C GLY A 73 -0.72 -26.17 1.40
N ALA A 74 0.22 -26.92 0.81
CA ALA A 74 0.92 -26.51 -0.41
C ALA A 74 -0.02 -26.59 -1.64
N PHE A 75 0.38 -25.90 -2.72
CA PHE A 75 -0.31 -25.98 -3.99
C PHE A 75 -0.49 -27.44 -4.44
N PRO A 76 -1.69 -27.81 -4.93
CA PRO A 76 -2.89 -27.01 -5.15
C PRO A 76 -3.90 -27.05 -3.99
N HIS A 77 -3.57 -27.65 -2.85
CA HIS A 77 -4.48 -28.00 -1.74
C HIS A 77 -4.65 -26.85 -0.75
N PHE A 78 -5.21 -25.75 -1.21
CA PHE A 78 -5.63 -24.63 -0.36
C PHE A 78 -6.87 -23.94 -0.91
N ILE A 79 -7.54 -23.23 -0.03
CA ILE A 79 -8.63 -22.31 -0.35
C ILE A 79 -8.25 -20.92 0.15
N GLU A 80 -8.48 -19.90 -0.66
CA GLU A 80 -8.18 -18.51 -0.34
C GLU A 80 -9.43 -17.67 -0.54
N ILE A 81 -9.76 -16.84 0.45
CA ILE A 81 -10.88 -15.91 0.40
C ILE A 81 -10.30 -14.50 0.31
N PHE A 82 -10.85 -13.72 -0.62
CA PHE A 82 -10.54 -12.31 -0.81
C PHE A 82 -11.77 -11.49 -0.47
N GLN A 83 -11.58 -10.37 0.23
CA GLN A 83 -12.62 -9.41 0.52
C GLN A 83 -12.11 -8.01 0.20
N GLY A 84 -12.89 -7.21 -0.52
CA GLY A 84 -12.69 -5.78 -0.72
C GLY A 84 -13.74 -5.00 0.06
N LEU A 85 -13.35 -3.88 0.64
CA LEU A 85 -14.23 -2.92 1.33
C LEU A 85 -14.00 -1.52 0.79
N ALA A 86 -15.07 -0.87 0.37
CA ALA A 86 -15.13 0.58 0.18
C ALA A 86 -16.05 1.17 1.24
N LYS A 87 -15.51 2.05 2.08
CA LYS A 87 -16.22 2.63 3.22
C LYS A 87 -16.03 4.13 3.25
N SER A 88 -17.14 4.87 3.36
CA SER A 88 -17.10 6.31 3.48
C SER A 88 -17.16 6.79 4.93
N THR A 89 -16.70 8.01 5.15
CA THR A 89 -16.74 8.65 6.46
C THR A 89 -18.15 8.99 6.93
N ASP A 90 -19.17 8.89 6.09
CA ASP A 90 -20.59 9.05 6.44
C ASP A 90 -21.29 7.70 6.72
N GLY A 91 -20.57 6.58 6.64
CA GLY A 91 -21.02 5.26 7.06
C GLY A 91 -21.55 4.35 5.95
N ASN A 92 -21.57 4.80 4.68
CA ASN A 92 -21.92 3.92 3.57
C ASN A 92 -20.80 2.91 3.30
N GLU A 93 -21.15 1.66 3.01
CA GLU A 93 -20.22 0.56 2.80
C GLU A 93 -20.61 -0.28 1.57
N VAL A 94 -19.58 -0.78 0.87
CA VAL A 94 -19.71 -1.80 -0.17
C VAL A 94 -18.65 -2.86 0.06
N TYR A 95 -19.07 -4.11 0.13
CA TYR A 95 -18.19 -5.28 0.21
C TYR A 95 -18.25 -6.08 -1.08
N LYS A 96 -17.11 -6.61 -1.51
CA LYS A 96 -17.01 -7.68 -2.52
C LYS A 96 -16.19 -8.83 -1.97
N ASN A 97 -16.60 -10.04 -2.35
CA ASN A 97 -15.92 -11.25 -1.91
C ASN A 97 -15.60 -12.15 -3.11
N LYS A 98 -14.50 -12.89 -3.02
CA LYS A 98 -14.11 -13.92 -3.98
C LYS A 98 -13.50 -15.09 -3.24
N VAL A 99 -13.94 -16.30 -3.58
CA VAL A 99 -13.33 -17.55 -3.13
C VAL A 99 -12.54 -18.16 -4.30
N TYR A 100 -11.35 -18.65 -3.99
CA TYR A 100 -10.47 -19.25 -4.96
C TYR A 100 -9.83 -20.52 -4.39
N THR A 101 -9.74 -21.56 -5.20
CA THR A 101 -8.93 -22.75 -4.94
C THR A 101 -8.29 -23.25 -6.23
N PRO A 102 -6.97 -23.48 -6.27
CA PRO A 102 -6.29 -24.01 -7.43
C PRO A 102 -6.78 -25.42 -7.81
N THR A 103 -7.22 -26.19 -6.83
CA THR A 103 -7.72 -27.56 -7.04
C THR A 103 -8.79 -27.68 -8.14
N LEU A 104 -9.57 -26.60 -8.34
CA LEU A 104 -10.64 -26.58 -9.35
C LEU A 104 -10.23 -25.96 -10.69
N ASN A 105 -9.21 -25.07 -10.69
CA ASN A 105 -9.03 -24.16 -11.83
C ASN A 105 -7.64 -24.15 -12.43
N ASP A 106 -6.60 -24.52 -11.68
CA ASP A 106 -5.22 -24.29 -12.12
C ASP A 106 -4.38 -25.56 -12.13
N ILE A 107 -3.65 -25.77 -13.24
CA ILE A 107 -2.69 -26.85 -13.41
C ILE A 107 -1.30 -26.41 -12.91
N TYR A 108 -1.02 -25.10 -12.94
CA TYR A 108 0.28 -24.52 -12.59
C TYR A 108 0.13 -23.42 -11.54
N GLU A 109 1.09 -23.35 -10.62
CA GLU A 109 1.16 -22.31 -9.60
C GLU A 109 1.56 -20.95 -10.20
N ASP A 110 0.67 -19.96 -10.16
CA ASP A 110 1.03 -18.54 -10.38
C ASP A 110 1.27 -17.87 -9.02
N LYS A 111 2.54 -17.61 -8.71
CA LYS A 111 2.94 -16.99 -7.43
C LYS A 111 2.38 -15.58 -7.24
N ASN A 112 1.96 -14.91 -8.31
CA ASN A 112 1.44 -13.55 -8.27
C ASN A 112 -0.10 -13.51 -8.26
N LEU A 113 -0.78 -14.65 -8.37
CA LEU A 113 -2.22 -14.72 -8.55
C LEU A 113 -2.99 -14.10 -7.37
N SER A 114 -2.52 -14.34 -6.15
CA SER A 114 -3.10 -13.76 -4.95
C SER A 114 -3.03 -12.22 -4.96
N GLN A 115 -1.90 -11.65 -5.39
CA GLN A 115 -1.75 -10.19 -5.52
C GLN A 115 -2.64 -9.62 -6.62
N LYS A 116 -2.81 -10.34 -7.73
CA LYS A 116 -3.71 -9.95 -8.82
C LYS A 116 -5.18 -9.94 -8.36
N TYR A 117 -5.60 -10.98 -7.66
CA TYR A 117 -6.98 -11.04 -7.14
C TYR A 117 -7.24 -9.97 -6.08
N LEU A 118 -6.28 -9.71 -5.19
CA LEU A 118 -6.43 -8.67 -4.19
C LEU A 118 -6.55 -7.29 -4.84
N ALA A 119 -5.65 -6.93 -5.76
CA ALA A 119 -5.72 -5.67 -6.48
C ALA A 119 -7.03 -5.53 -7.29
N LYS A 120 -7.47 -6.62 -7.92
CA LYS A 120 -8.70 -6.66 -8.69
C LYS A 120 -9.93 -6.40 -7.82
N ILE A 121 -10.06 -7.09 -6.68
CA ILE A 121 -11.25 -6.95 -5.82
C ILE A 121 -11.33 -5.55 -5.20
N GLU A 122 -10.20 -4.93 -4.86
CA GLU A 122 -10.17 -3.55 -4.40
C GLU A 122 -10.75 -2.57 -5.44
N ILE A 123 -10.28 -2.67 -6.70
CA ILE A 123 -10.80 -1.81 -7.78
C ILE A 123 -12.26 -2.09 -8.09
N GLU A 124 -12.66 -3.36 -8.18
CA GLU A 124 -14.07 -3.74 -8.41
C GLU A 124 -14.98 -3.22 -7.30
N THR A 125 -14.51 -3.21 -6.05
CA THR A 125 -15.25 -2.67 -4.91
C THR A 125 -15.37 -1.14 -5.00
N ALA A 126 -14.29 -0.46 -5.39
CA ALA A 126 -14.29 0.98 -5.63
C ALA A 126 -15.29 1.37 -6.75
N LEU A 127 -15.23 0.68 -7.88
CA LEU A 127 -16.16 0.91 -9.01
C LEU A 127 -17.62 0.67 -8.63
N GLU A 128 -17.90 -0.38 -7.87
CA GLU A 128 -19.25 -0.64 -7.37
C GLU A 128 -19.72 0.46 -6.42
N TYR A 129 -18.84 0.98 -5.55
CA TYR A 129 -19.17 2.10 -4.68
C TYR A 129 -19.48 3.37 -5.47
N ILE A 130 -18.66 3.70 -6.50
CA ILE A 130 -18.85 4.85 -7.40
C ILE A 130 -20.21 4.78 -8.13
N ASN A 131 -20.71 3.58 -8.42
CA ASN A 131 -21.98 3.40 -9.08
C ASN A 131 -23.19 3.52 -8.14
N LYS A 132 -23.00 3.37 -6.83
CA LYS A 132 -24.07 3.41 -5.84
C LYS A 132 -24.24 4.75 -5.13
N TYR A 133 -23.13 5.49 -4.96
CA TYR A 133 -23.08 6.66 -4.10
C TYR A 133 -22.32 7.83 -4.73
N ASP A 134 -22.73 9.05 -4.39
CA ASP A 134 -22.01 10.27 -4.77
C ASP A 134 -21.01 10.66 -3.67
N PHE A 135 -19.77 10.93 -4.06
CA PHE A 135 -18.69 11.36 -3.16
C PHE A 135 -17.60 12.11 -3.94
N ASP A 136 -16.64 12.70 -3.23
CA ASP A 136 -15.67 13.60 -3.84
C ASP A 136 -14.24 13.04 -3.85
N TYR A 137 -13.88 12.17 -2.88
CA TYR A 137 -12.51 11.73 -2.64
C TYR A 137 -12.45 10.21 -2.48
N LEU A 138 -11.62 9.55 -3.29
CA LEU A 138 -11.37 8.11 -3.25
C LEU A 138 -9.94 7.83 -2.83
N MET A 139 -9.76 7.25 -1.66
CA MET A 139 -8.47 6.89 -1.07
C MET A 139 -8.26 5.39 -1.15
N MET A 140 -7.30 4.95 -1.97
CA MET A 140 -6.91 3.54 -2.11
C MET A 140 -5.79 3.19 -1.14
N ASP A 141 -5.80 1.99 -0.57
CA ASP A 141 -4.66 1.45 0.19
C ASP A 141 -3.63 0.87 -0.77
N GLY A 142 -2.64 1.68 -1.10
CA GLY A 142 -1.54 1.33 -1.99
C GLY A 142 -1.34 2.31 -3.14
N GLY A 143 -0.16 2.25 -3.76
CA GLY A 143 0.21 3.09 -4.89
C GLY A 143 -0.30 2.57 -6.22
N PHE A 144 -0.38 3.46 -7.21
CA PHE A 144 -0.94 3.15 -8.53
C PHE A 144 -0.12 2.16 -9.35
N ILE A 145 1.19 2.09 -9.12
CA ILE A 145 2.08 1.11 -9.77
C ILE A 145 1.60 -0.32 -9.48
N ARG A 146 1.18 -0.62 -8.25
CA ARG A 146 0.67 -1.93 -7.86
C ARG A 146 -0.54 -2.34 -8.70
N TYR A 147 -1.48 -1.43 -8.90
CA TYR A 147 -2.68 -1.69 -9.71
C TYR A 147 -2.35 -1.81 -11.20
N LYS A 148 -1.46 -0.97 -11.71
CA LYS A 148 -0.99 -1.05 -13.12
C LYS A 148 -0.30 -2.38 -13.43
N ILE A 149 0.48 -2.94 -12.49
CA ILE A 149 1.13 -4.24 -12.66
C ILE A 149 0.13 -5.39 -12.63
N ASN A 150 -0.85 -5.34 -11.73
CA ASN A 150 -1.70 -6.49 -11.43
C ASN A 150 -3.03 -6.51 -12.20
N CYS A 151 -3.57 -5.34 -12.59
CA CYS A 151 -4.89 -5.21 -13.22
C CYS A 151 -5.05 -3.90 -14.00
N LEU A 152 -4.17 -3.67 -14.99
CA LEU A 152 -4.11 -2.42 -15.75
C LEU A 152 -5.45 -1.99 -16.34
N ASP A 153 -6.20 -2.92 -16.96
CA ASP A 153 -7.47 -2.60 -17.61
C ASP A 153 -8.50 -2.05 -16.62
N LEU A 154 -8.64 -2.70 -15.46
CA LEU A 154 -9.56 -2.23 -14.41
C LEU A 154 -9.08 -0.93 -13.76
N PHE A 155 -7.77 -0.75 -13.61
CA PHE A 155 -7.24 0.53 -13.09
C PHE A 155 -7.49 1.67 -14.07
N THR A 156 -7.39 1.41 -15.37
CA THR A 156 -7.74 2.38 -16.42
C THR A 156 -9.22 2.75 -16.34
N GLU A 157 -10.11 1.77 -16.21
CA GLU A 157 -11.57 2.00 -16.01
C GLU A 157 -11.84 2.84 -14.76
N LEU A 158 -11.18 2.52 -13.63
CA LEU A 158 -11.32 3.29 -12.38
C LEU A 158 -10.88 4.74 -12.57
N ARG A 159 -9.71 4.95 -13.21
CA ARG A 159 -9.18 6.27 -13.53
C ARG A 159 -10.19 7.09 -14.36
N GLU A 160 -10.62 6.54 -15.51
CA GLU A 160 -11.53 7.21 -16.42
C GLU A 160 -12.89 7.53 -15.75
N THR A 161 -13.38 6.61 -14.92
CA THR A 161 -14.62 6.81 -14.15
C THR A 161 -14.47 7.93 -13.13
N CYS A 162 -13.36 7.98 -12.39
CA CYS A 162 -13.09 9.05 -11.44
C CYS A 162 -12.95 10.41 -12.14
N GLU A 163 -12.23 10.47 -13.28
CA GLU A 163 -12.07 11.69 -14.07
C GLU A 163 -13.42 12.20 -14.59
N ALA A 164 -14.25 11.30 -15.16
CA ALA A 164 -15.56 11.65 -15.70
C ALA A 164 -16.54 12.16 -14.62
N LYS A 165 -16.45 11.65 -13.41
CA LYS A 165 -17.30 12.04 -12.27
C LYS A 165 -16.68 13.14 -11.39
N ASN A 166 -15.49 13.67 -11.74
CA ASN A 166 -14.73 14.64 -10.95
C ASN A 166 -14.40 14.14 -9.52
N ILE A 167 -14.20 12.83 -9.33
CA ILE A 167 -13.75 12.22 -8.09
C ILE A 167 -12.23 12.33 -8.03
N ILE A 168 -11.69 12.85 -6.93
CA ILE A 168 -10.24 12.90 -6.72
C ILE A 168 -9.78 11.53 -6.25
N LEU A 169 -9.01 10.83 -7.12
CA LEU A 169 -8.46 9.51 -6.86
C LEU A 169 -7.02 9.64 -6.37
N PHE A 170 -6.73 9.08 -5.19
CA PHE A 170 -5.38 9.03 -4.65
C PHE A 170 -5.10 7.72 -3.92
N GLY A 171 -3.83 7.32 -3.92
CA GLY A 171 -3.34 6.12 -3.25
C GLY A 171 -2.35 6.46 -2.13
N VAL A 172 -2.51 5.85 -0.96
CA VAL A 172 -1.60 6.01 0.18
C VAL A 172 -0.68 4.80 0.27
N ILE A 173 0.63 5.04 0.20
CA ILE A 173 1.65 4.00 0.16
C ILE A 173 2.29 3.88 1.55
N LYS A 174 1.99 2.79 2.26
CA LYS A 174 2.50 2.52 3.61
C LYS A 174 3.99 2.13 3.62
N ASP A 175 4.46 1.52 2.54
CA ASP A 175 5.83 1.00 2.42
C ASP A 175 6.43 1.36 1.05
N LEU A 176 7.33 2.35 1.05
CA LEU A 176 7.95 2.88 -0.16
C LEU A 176 9.01 1.90 -0.69
N LYS A 177 8.64 1.09 -1.67
CA LYS A 177 9.51 0.13 -2.38
C LYS A 177 9.99 0.65 -3.74
N THR A 178 9.85 1.94 -3.98
CA THR A 178 10.46 2.62 -5.12
C THR A 178 11.92 2.94 -4.83
N ASN A 179 12.69 3.23 -5.87
CA ASN A 179 14.09 3.67 -5.79
C ASN A 179 14.32 4.93 -6.64
N VAL A 180 13.29 5.77 -6.70
CA VAL A 180 13.28 7.00 -7.49
C VAL A 180 14.33 7.99 -7.00
N ILE A 181 14.44 8.15 -5.68
CA ILE A 181 15.45 9.01 -5.06
C ILE A 181 16.85 8.43 -5.27
N ALA A 182 17.04 7.12 -5.01
CA ALA A 182 18.31 6.47 -5.20
C ALA A 182 18.87 6.71 -6.61
N ARG A 183 18.05 6.50 -7.61
CA ARG A 183 18.41 6.70 -9.02
C ARG A 183 18.64 8.18 -9.38
N SER A 184 17.86 9.09 -8.81
CA SER A 184 18.03 10.53 -9.05
C SER A 184 19.32 11.08 -8.46
N LEU A 185 19.78 10.49 -7.35
CA LEU A 185 21.01 10.89 -6.65
C LEU A 185 22.21 10.00 -7.01
N GLU A 186 22.05 9.12 -8.01
CA GLU A 186 23.10 8.18 -8.46
C GLU A 186 23.65 7.27 -7.32
N ILE A 187 22.75 6.91 -6.38
CA ILE A 187 23.03 5.96 -5.30
C ILE A 187 22.76 4.53 -5.80
N ASP A 188 23.22 3.52 -5.04
CA ASP A 188 22.92 2.11 -5.31
C ASP A 188 21.41 1.87 -5.50
N GLU A 189 21.01 1.45 -6.70
CA GLU A 189 19.62 1.19 -7.09
C GLU A 189 18.94 0.08 -6.29
N SER A 190 19.69 -0.71 -5.51
CA SER A 190 19.13 -1.73 -4.61
C SER A 190 18.61 -1.13 -3.30
N ILE A 191 18.80 0.17 -3.09
CA ILE A 191 18.31 0.90 -1.91
C ILE A 191 16.95 1.51 -2.22
N TYR A 192 15.98 1.28 -1.35
CA TYR A 192 14.63 1.83 -1.51
C TYR A 192 14.48 3.22 -0.91
N ASP A 193 13.52 3.98 -1.43
CA ASP A 193 13.24 5.35 -0.98
C ASP A 193 12.85 5.42 0.50
N ARG A 194 12.23 4.36 1.06
CA ARG A 194 11.93 4.25 2.49
C ARG A 194 13.19 4.32 3.37
N GLU A 195 14.30 3.73 2.93
CA GLU A 195 15.55 3.67 3.66
C GLU A 195 16.28 5.00 3.59
N ILE A 196 16.25 5.63 2.41
CA ILE A 196 16.85 6.94 2.17
C ILE A 196 16.15 8.04 2.98
N LEU A 197 14.81 8.01 3.00
CA LEU A 197 14.01 9.03 3.67
C LEU A 197 13.88 8.83 5.19
N PHE A 198 14.30 7.67 5.71
CA PHE A 198 14.17 7.37 7.13
C PHE A 198 14.87 8.43 8.00
N ASN A 199 14.09 9.15 8.79
CA ASN A 199 14.53 10.28 9.64
C ASN A 199 15.17 11.48 8.89
N ARG A 200 14.93 11.62 7.58
CA ARG A 200 15.45 12.73 6.76
C ARG A 200 14.45 13.87 6.56
N LEU A 201 13.17 13.55 6.53
CA LEU A 201 12.12 14.58 6.52
C LEU A 201 11.78 14.98 7.97
N LYS A 202 11.47 16.26 8.20
CA LYS A 202 10.86 16.71 9.45
C LYS A 202 9.40 16.24 9.51
N THR A 203 8.86 16.08 10.70
CA THR A 203 7.42 15.81 10.85
C THR A 203 6.61 16.97 10.25
N GLY A 204 5.67 16.65 9.38
CA GLY A 204 4.91 17.65 8.62
C GLY A 204 5.61 18.12 7.33
N GLU A 205 6.69 17.46 6.90
CA GLU A 205 7.32 17.74 5.62
C GLU A 205 6.95 16.70 4.56
N ALA A 206 6.87 17.15 3.30
CA ALA A 206 6.76 16.30 2.13
C ALA A 206 7.72 16.75 1.03
N VAL A 207 8.15 15.80 0.19
CA VAL A 207 8.79 16.07 -1.10
C VAL A 207 7.80 15.69 -2.20
N LEU A 208 7.43 16.69 -3.01
CA LEU A 208 6.61 16.49 -4.20
C LEU A 208 7.54 16.15 -5.35
N ILE A 209 7.42 14.91 -5.85
CA ILE A 209 8.30 14.37 -6.88
C ILE A 209 7.97 15.03 -8.22
N ARG A 210 8.98 15.47 -8.96
CA ARG A 210 8.76 15.96 -10.32
C ARG A 210 8.32 14.82 -11.24
N ASN A 211 7.29 15.03 -12.04
CA ASN A 211 6.71 14.01 -12.93
C ASN A 211 7.73 13.41 -13.90
N GLU A 212 8.70 14.20 -14.36
CA GLU A 212 9.79 13.74 -15.22
C GLU A 212 10.67 12.69 -14.52
N ILE A 213 10.82 12.80 -13.20
CA ILE A 213 11.59 11.84 -12.39
C ILE A 213 10.86 10.51 -12.30
N ASN A 214 9.55 10.50 -12.03
CA ASN A 214 8.76 9.29 -12.06
C ASN A 214 8.82 8.62 -13.44
N LYS A 215 8.60 9.35 -14.52
CA LYS A 215 8.67 8.84 -15.90
C LYS A 215 10.05 8.29 -16.25
N LYS A 216 11.12 8.95 -15.81
CA LYS A 216 12.50 8.54 -16.11
C LYS A 216 12.91 7.27 -15.36
N PHE A 217 12.54 7.14 -14.09
CA PHE A 217 13.11 6.12 -13.20
C PHE A 217 12.18 4.94 -12.89
N ILE A 218 10.88 5.08 -13.12
CA ILE A 218 9.94 3.97 -13.04
C ILE A 218 9.82 3.36 -14.44
N LYS A 219 10.30 2.12 -14.60
CA LYS A 219 10.42 1.43 -15.90
C LYS A 219 9.05 1.03 -16.49
N ASP A 220 9.08 0.65 -17.76
CA ASP A 220 7.98 0.03 -18.50
C ASP A 220 6.70 0.89 -18.57
N GLY A 221 6.83 2.23 -18.56
CA GLY A 221 5.71 3.16 -18.59
C GLY A 221 4.85 3.16 -17.32
N LEU A 222 5.25 2.41 -16.29
CA LEU A 222 4.52 2.36 -15.03
C LEU A 222 4.53 3.68 -14.27
N GLY A 223 5.54 4.54 -14.50
CA GLY A 223 5.67 5.88 -13.89
C GLY A 223 4.85 6.98 -14.56
N GLU A 224 4.03 6.66 -15.56
CA GLU A 224 3.20 7.62 -16.26
C GLU A 224 1.78 7.69 -15.66
N GLY A 225 1.08 8.79 -15.90
CA GLY A 225 -0.33 8.96 -15.55
C GLY A 225 -0.60 9.27 -14.08
N PHE A 226 0.42 9.54 -13.27
CA PHE A 226 0.27 9.99 -11.88
C PHE A 226 1.43 10.86 -11.40
N SER A 227 1.16 11.66 -10.39
CA SER A 227 2.11 12.47 -9.64
C SER A 227 2.25 11.92 -8.23
N SER A 228 3.43 11.99 -7.63
CA SER A 228 3.72 11.40 -6.32
C SER A 228 4.28 12.42 -5.34
N ALA A 229 4.04 12.13 -4.05
CA ALA A 229 4.72 12.79 -2.94
C ALA A 229 5.17 11.76 -1.92
N PHE A 230 6.31 12.01 -1.27
CA PHE A 230 6.77 11.25 -0.10
C PHE A 230 6.75 12.17 1.11
N MET A 231 6.14 11.73 2.21
CA MET A 231 5.84 12.63 3.31
C MET A 231 6.05 11.98 4.68
N ARG A 232 6.45 12.78 5.67
CA ARG A 232 6.49 12.35 7.07
C ARG A 232 5.33 12.99 7.83
N THR A 233 4.31 12.19 8.10
CA THR A 233 3.02 12.62 8.63
C THR A 233 2.87 12.46 10.14
N SER A 234 3.83 11.81 10.82
CA SER A 234 3.77 11.53 12.26
C SER A 234 5.17 11.62 12.92
N LYS A 235 5.23 11.31 14.21
CA LYS A 235 6.51 11.18 14.93
C LYS A 235 7.34 9.97 14.48
N PHE A 236 6.71 9.00 13.83
CA PHE A 236 7.43 7.87 13.24
C PHE A 236 8.45 8.39 12.19
N PRO A 237 9.70 7.92 12.19
CA PRO A 237 10.74 8.45 11.31
C PRO A 237 10.62 8.04 9.84
N GLY A 238 9.81 7.04 9.54
CA GLY A 238 9.56 6.59 8.17
C GLY A 238 8.65 7.55 7.39
N ALA A 239 8.82 7.55 6.09
CA ALA A 239 7.96 8.27 5.17
C ALA A 239 6.87 7.36 4.60
N VAL A 240 5.72 7.94 4.28
CA VAL A 240 4.65 7.34 3.49
C VAL A 240 4.57 8.01 2.13
N GLY A 241 4.04 7.30 1.14
CA GLY A 241 3.84 7.84 -0.20
C GLY A 241 2.39 8.22 -0.46
N LEU A 242 2.24 9.10 -1.41
CA LEU A 242 0.97 9.51 -2.00
C LEU A 242 1.12 9.48 -3.52
N ASP A 243 0.22 8.78 -4.20
CA ASP A 243 0.02 8.90 -5.65
C ASP A 243 -1.33 9.58 -5.91
N ILE A 244 -1.37 10.48 -6.89
CA ILE A 244 -2.59 11.12 -7.40
C ILE A 244 -2.55 11.10 -8.94
N LEU A 245 -3.70 11.07 -9.62
CA LEU A 245 -3.70 11.13 -11.07
C LEU A 245 -2.99 12.40 -11.58
N ASP A 246 -2.23 12.31 -12.67
CA ASP A 246 -1.53 13.46 -13.26
C ASP A 246 -2.48 14.58 -13.71
N THR A 247 -3.67 14.22 -14.18
CA THR A 247 -4.76 15.18 -14.49
C THR A 247 -5.29 15.91 -13.24
N GLN A 248 -5.01 15.37 -12.05
CA GLN A 248 -5.40 15.91 -10.75
C GLN A 248 -4.21 16.47 -9.94
N GLU A 249 -3.03 16.60 -10.54
CA GLU A 249 -1.78 17.05 -9.89
C GLU A 249 -1.95 18.34 -9.07
N LYS A 250 -2.78 19.26 -9.52
CA LYS A 250 -3.09 20.51 -8.79
C LYS A 250 -3.59 20.30 -7.36
N TYR A 251 -4.09 19.10 -7.03
CA TYR A 251 -4.55 18.73 -5.69
C TYR A 251 -3.49 18.02 -4.85
N LEU A 252 -2.29 17.74 -5.39
CA LEU A 252 -1.27 16.95 -4.71
C LEU A 252 -0.89 17.54 -3.34
N GLU A 253 -0.67 18.86 -3.26
CA GLU A 253 -0.36 19.55 -1.99
C GLU A 253 -1.56 19.58 -1.05
N GLU A 254 -2.77 19.82 -1.56
CA GLU A 254 -4.01 19.78 -0.76
C GLU A 254 -4.25 18.39 -0.16
N ILE A 255 -4.09 17.34 -0.94
CA ILE A 255 -4.25 15.96 -0.46
C ILE A 255 -3.12 15.56 0.49
N SER A 256 -1.88 16.03 0.30
CA SER A 256 -0.80 15.86 1.29
C SER A 256 -1.16 16.46 2.65
N ASN A 257 -1.72 17.66 2.66
CA ASN A 257 -2.22 18.34 3.87
C ASN A 257 -3.39 17.58 4.51
N LEU A 258 -4.30 17.02 3.70
CA LEU A 258 -5.40 16.18 4.18
C LEU A 258 -4.88 14.94 4.88
N ILE A 259 -3.95 14.19 4.24
CA ILE A 259 -3.33 12.99 4.81
C ILE A 259 -2.62 13.34 6.13
N TYR A 260 -1.85 14.42 6.16
CA TYR A 260 -1.19 14.89 7.38
C TYR A 260 -2.20 15.22 8.49
N THR A 261 -3.33 15.83 8.14
CA THR A 261 -4.39 16.17 9.07
C THR A 261 -5.06 14.95 9.67
N LEU A 262 -5.35 13.94 8.84
CA LEU A 262 -6.02 12.70 9.23
C LEU A 262 -5.09 11.69 9.91
N THR A 263 -3.78 11.97 9.97
CA THR A 263 -2.80 11.07 10.58
C THR A 263 -2.55 11.43 12.04
N PRO A 264 -2.78 10.50 12.98
CA PRO A 264 -2.43 10.70 14.38
C PRO A 264 -0.90 10.81 14.56
N MET A 265 -0.45 11.75 15.39
CA MET A 265 0.98 12.01 15.61
C MET A 265 1.76 10.84 16.21
N SER A 266 1.08 9.94 16.93
CA SER A 266 1.66 8.73 17.54
C SER A 266 1.52 7.47 16.66
N SER A 267 0.94 7.60 15.46
CA SER A 267 0.75 6.46 14.55
C SER A 267 1.99 6.18 13.69
N ARG A 268 1.90 5.12 12.90
CA ARG A 268 2.92 4.74 11.90
C ARG A 268 2.97 5.64 10.65
N GLY A 269 2.22 6.75 10.63
CA GLY A 269 2.22 7.72 9.53
C GLY A 269 1.08 7.55 8.52
N VAL A 270 0.15 6.65 8.77
CA VAL A 270 -1.00 6.36 7.89
C VAL A 270 -2.24 7.09 8.41
N PRO A 271 -3.13 7.60 7.54
CA PRO A 271 -4.40 8.19 7.94
C PRO A 271 -5.25 7.22 8.75
N LEU A 272 -5.82 7.69 9.85
CA LEU A 272 -6.65 6.87 10.74
C LEU A 272 -7.82 6.21 10.01
N TRP A 273 -8.41 6.90 9.03
CA TRP A 273 -9.52 6.35 8.26
C TRP A 273 -9.13 5.10 7.48
N LEU A 274 -7.94 5.09 6.89
CA LEU A 274 -7.44 3.92 6.16
C LEU A 274 -7.13 2.75 7.11
N ASP A 275 -6.62 3.02 8.31
CA ASP A 275 -6.44 1.99 9.35
C ASP A 275 -7.78 1.39 9.83
N ILE A 276 -8.87 2.19 9.85
CA ILE A 276 -10.21 1.70 10.15
C ILE A 276 -10.71 0.76 9.05
N VAL A 277 -10.55 1.13 7.79
CA VAL A 277 -10.95 0.29 6.64
C VAL A 277 -10.16 -1.01 6.60
N ASP A 278 -8.84 -0.95 6.79
CA ASP A 278 -7.93 -2.11 6.91
C ASP A 278 -8.37 -3.09 8.01
N LYS A 279 -8.78 -2.56 9.16
CA LYS A 279 -9.29 -3.38 10.26
C LYS A 279 -10.64 -4.03 9.92
N ASP A 280 -11.55 -3.27 9.31
CA ASP A 280 -12.93 -3.72 9.05
C ASP A 280 -12.99 -4.73 7.89
N VAL A 281 -12.06 -4.65 6.91
CA VAL A 281 -11.99 -5.60 5.78
C VAL A 281 -11.32 -6.93 6.14
N LYS A 282 -10.65 -7.01 7.29
CA LYS A 282 -9.76 -8.13 7.63
C LYS A 282 -10.51 -9.44 7.85
N ILE A 283 -10.13 -10.48 7.09
CA ILE A 283 -10.54 -11.86 7.29
C ILE A 283 -9.55 -12.52 8.24
N THR A 284 -9.97 -12.82 9.48
CA THR A 284 -9.13 -13.52 10.48
C THR A 284 -9.14 -15.03 10.24
N ASP A 285 -8.15 -15.74 10.82
CA ASP A 285 -8.10 -17.21 10.77
C ASP A 285 -9.34 -17.85 11.40
N GLU A 286 -9.86 -17.27 12.48
CA GLU A 286 -11.11 -17.71 13.12
C GLU A 286 -12.31 -17.60 12.17
N ILE A 287 -12.46 -16.44 11.51
CA ILE A 287 -13.56 -16.22 10.55
C ILE A 287 -13.43 -17.23 9.41
N LEU A 288 -12.21 -17.35 8.84
CA LEU A 288 -11.97 -18.28 7.74
C LEU A 288 -12.31 -19.71 8.12
N THR A 289 -11.80 -20.21 9.27
CA THR A 289 -12.05 -21.58 9.76
C THR A 289 -13.55 -21.80 9.95
N THR A 290 -14.24 -20.88 10.64
CA THR A 290 -15.69 -20.97 10.87
C THR A 290 -16.47 -21.09 9.55
N LEU A 291 -16.13 -20.25 8.55
CA LEU A 291 -16.79 -20.30 7.25
C LEU A 291 -16.55 -21.62 6.52
N LEU A 292 -15.32 -22.14 6.58
CA LEU A 292 -15.01 -23.41 5.91
C LEU A 292 -15.70 -24.60 6.58
N GLU A 293 -15.76 -24.62 7.92
CA GLU A 293 -16.46 -25.67 8.68
C GLU A 293 -18.00 -25.63 8.49
N GLU A 294 -18.56 -24.43 8.30
CA GLU A 294 -20.02 -24.28 8.13
C GLU A 294 -20.48 -24.58 6.70
N TYR A 295 -19.69 -24.20 5.68
CA TYR A 295 -20.16 -24.23 4.28
C TYR A 295 -19.50 -25.30 3.40
N LEU A 296 -18.47 -26.02 3.88
CA LEU A 296 -17.89 -27.15 3.17
C LEU A 296 -18.31 -28.47 3.84
N ASP A 297 -18.61 -29.47 3.01
CA ASP A 297 -18.75 -30.83 3.52
C ASP A 297 -17.47 -31.27 4.25
N ARG A 298 -17.64 -31.92 5.40
CA ARG A 298 -16.51 -32.31 6.24
C ARG A 298 -15.46 -33.13 5.49
N ASP A 299 -15.89 -34.08 4.67
CA ASP A 299 -14.98 -34.94 3.88
C ASP A 299 -14.18 -34.14 2.85
N VAL A 300 -14.78 -33.06 2.30
CA VAL A 300 -14.13 -32.14 1.36
C VAL A 300 -13.11 -31.30 2.10
N TYR A 301 -13.52 -30.72 3.22
CA TYR A 301 -12.63 -29.88 4.03
C TYR A 301 -11.41 -30.65 4.55
N GLU A 302 -11.64 -31.82 5.16
CA GLU A 302 -10.57 -32.66 5.71
C GLU A 302 -9.62 -33.20 4.63
N ARG A 303 -10.13 -33.50 3.43
CA ARG A 303 -9.34 -34.07 2.32
C ARG A 303 -8.45 -33.06 1.61
N PHE A 304 -8.96 -31.84 1.39
CA PHE A 304 -8.32 -30.88 0.49
C PHE A 304 -7.67 -29.70 1.21
N PHE A 305 -8.18 -29.28 2.38
CA PHE A 305 -7.85 -28.00 2.97
C PHE A 305 -7.30 -28.05 4.40
N ILE A 306 -7.25 -29.22 5.04
CA ILE A 306 -6.52 -29.41 6.30
C ILE A 306 -5.10 -29.87 5.98
N SER A 307 -4.10 -29.10 6.44
CA SER A 307 -2.70 -29.47 6.22
C SER A 307 -2.32 -30.69 7.09
N GLU A 308 -1.42 -31.54 6.58
CA GLU A 308 -0.88 -32.66 7.37
C GLU A 308 -0.12 -32.21 8.64
N ARG A 309 0.28 -30.92 8.69
CA ARG A 309 0.91 -30.35 9.89
C ARG A 309 -0.11 -30.06 10.99
N ASP A 310 -1.30 -29.61 10.62
CA ASP A 310 -2.38 -29.28 11.57
C ASP A 310 -3.02 -30.52 12.16
N LYS A 311 -2.86 -31.69 11.51
CA LYS A 311 -3.28 -32.99 12.01
C LYS A 311 -2.35 -33.58 13.07
N ARG A 312 -1.15 -33.01 13.26
CA ARG A 312 -0.21 -33.47 14.29
C ARG A 312 -0.58 -32.82 15.63
N THR A 313 -1.35 -33.54 16.44
CA THR A 313 -1.42 -33.29 17.89
C THR A 313 -0.04 -33.52 18.48
N LEU A 314 0.56 -32.51 19.07
CA LEU A 314 1.77 -32.62 19.88
C LEU A 314 1.52 -33.44 21.13
#